data_f1fe008b195315157857bbadedd48925
#
_entry.id   f1fe008b195315157857bbadedd48925
#
_cell.length_a   1.000
_cell.length_b   1.000
_cell.length_c   1.000
_cell.angle_alpha   90.00
_cell.angle_beta   90.00
_cell.angle_gamma   90.00
#
_symmetry.space_group_name_H-M   'P 1'
#
loop_
_entity.id
_entity.type
_entity.pdbx_description
1 polymer ?
#
loop_
_entity_poly.entity_id
_entity_poly.type
_entity_poly.pdbx_seq_one_letter_code
_entity_poly.pdbx_strand_id
1 'polypeptide(L)'
;MSKKMMLLALSAISAAMLAVPAFASALPAHLSVNPGNFTIHGGASTLSRVGGGGTTGTTTTGTGKFENTTTGTVTLTFHGVKDPFGGSCNSTGQAAGTVATTTLPFHLVMLGTHKPGLLITSAAGNHFVTYNCLFIGSVAVSGNPAGEGEGNPAGQGEGVLGEITSPTCGTAASEAKVKFTGANGIQTPTAYTGGNYTLRSSINGGTPVQSAMNAEATIKFGVNPTLICT
;
A
#
# COMPACT_ATOMS: atom_id res chain seq x y z
N MET A 1 -62.28 41.51 -22.74
CA MET A 1 -61.71 41.62 -24.08
C MET A 1 -60.18 41.62 -23.88
N SER A 2 -59.56 40.49 -24.23
CA SER A 2 -58.62 40.36 -25.33
C SER A 2 -57.20 40.82 -24.90
N LYS A 3 -56.33 40.08 -25.02
CA LYS A 3 -55.52 39.29 -25.90
C LYS A 3 -54.24 38.85 -25.25
N LYS A 4 -54.09 37.62 -25.22
CA LYS A 4 -52.89 36.82 -25.32
C LYS A 4 -51.68 37.53 -25.96
N MET A 5 -50.62 37.58 -25.29
CA MET A 5 -49.33 37.67 -25.94
C MET A 5 -48.35 36.65 -25.24
N MET A 6 -48.15 35.60 -25.97
CA MET A 6 -47.30 34.48 -25.67
C MET A 6 -45.87 34.88 -26.09
N LEU A 7 -45.01 35.22 -25.14
CA LEU A 7 -43.59 35.40 -25.43
C LEU A 7 -42.88 34.08 -25.25
N LEU A 8 -42.47 33.51 -26.35
CA LEU A 8 -41.49 32.41 -26.37
C LEU A 8 -40.14 32.97 -25.87
N ALA A 9 -39.79 32.62 -24.67
CA ALA A 9 -38.40 32.76 -24.24
C ALA A 9 -37.64 31.49 -24.71
N LEU A 10 -36.91 31.63 -25.81
CA LEU A 10 -35.91 30.68 -26.25
C LEU A 10 -34.76 30.71 -25.21
N SER A 11 -34.79 29.81 -24.24
CA SER A 11 -33.66 29.62 -23.37
C SER A 11 -32.57 28.82 -24.14
N ALA A 12 -31.57 29.56 -24.61
CA ALA A 12 -30.32 28.98 -25.06
C ALA A 12 -29.66 28.26 -23.87
N ILE A 13 -29.82 26.95 -23.81
CA ILE A 13 -29.04 26.10 -22.93
C ILE A 13 -27.63 26.06 -23.52
N SER A 14 -26.78 26.95 -23.02
CA SER A 14 -25.34 26.86 -23.23
C SER A 14 -24.88 25.57 -22.53
N ALA A 15 -24.69 24.51 -23.31
CA ALA A 15 -23.97 23.34 -22.87
C ALA A 15 -22.52 23.75 -22.59
N ALA A 16 -22.27 24.18 -21.36
CA ALA A 16 -20.93 24.25 -20.85
C ALA A 16 -20.40 22.80 -20.81
N MET A 17 -19.72 22.41 -21.86
CA MET A 17 -18.88 21.23 -21.85
C MET A 17 -17.83 21.51 -20.77
N LEU A 18 -18.07 20.99 -19.57
CA LEU A 18 -17.05 20.77 -18.58
C LEU A 18 -16.02 19.85 -19.25
N ALA A 19 -14.97 20.44 -19.79
CA ALA A 19 -13.77 19.71 -20.15
C ALA A 19 -13.25 19.13 -18.83
N VAL A 20 -13.71 17.94 -18.49
CA VAL A 20 -13.07 17.13 -17.47
C VAL A 20 -11.64 16.97 -17.98
N PRO A 21 -10.63 17.50 -17.27
CA PRO A 21 -9.27 17.23 -17.66
C PRO A 21 -9.16 15.71 -17.74
N ALA A 22 -8.87 15.20 -18.92
CA ALA A 22 -8.47 13.82 -19.08
C ALA A 22 -7.20 13.68 -18.23
N PHE A 23 -7.36 13.18 -17.02
CA PHE A 23 -6.22 12.68 -16.27
C PHE A 23 -5.68 11.58 -17.19
N ALA A 24 -4.60 11.91 -17.89
CA ALA A 24 -3.81 10.90 -18.56
C ALA A 24 -3.46 9.92 -17.45
N SER A 25 -4.17 8.79 -17.41
CA SER A 25 -3.85 7.69 -16.51
C SER A 25 -2.43 7.31 -16.86
N ALA A 26 -1.46 7.76 -16.06
CA ALA A 26 -0.10 7.27 -16.21
C ALA A 26 -0.23 5.75 -16.17
N LEU A 27 0.23 5.09 -17.22
CA LEU A 27 0.15 3.65 -17.30
C LEU A 27 0.84 3.09 -16.06
N PRO A 28 0.26 2.09 -15.38
CA PRO A 28 0.89 1.52 -14.19
C PRO A 28 2.24 0.92 -14.56
N ALA A 29 3.20 0.97 -13.65
CA ALA A 29 4.40 0.17 -13.80
C ALA A 29 3.99 -1.29 -14.01
N HIS A 30 4.64 -1.99 -14.94
CA HIS A 30 4.33 -3.39 -15.22
C HIS A 30 5.58 -4.18 -15.58
N LEU A 31 5.47 -5.50 -15.50
CA LEU A 31 6.51 -6.41 -15.93
C LEU A 31 6.27 -6.87 -17.37
N SER A 32 7.33 -7.09 -18.12
CA SER A 32 7.25 -7.54 -19.53
C SER A 32 6.58 -8.92 -19.68
N VAL A 33 6.67 -9.74 -18.63
CA VAL A 33 6.06 -11.07 -18.55
C VAL A 33 5.51 -11.28 -17.13
N ASN A 34 4.49 -12.12 -16.98
CA ASN A 34 4.02 -12.53 -15.64
C ASN A 34 5.06 -13.49 -15.03
N PRO A 35 5.73 -13.11 -13.92
CA PRO A 35 6.75 -13.97 -13.31
C PRO A 35 6.16 -15.15 -12.50
N GLY A 36 4.84 -15.20 -12.30
CA GLY A 36 4.20 -16.23 -11.50
C GLY A 36 4.53 -16.10 -10.01
N ASN A 37 4.95 -17.19 -9.38
CA ASN A 37 5.30 -17.21 -7.97
C ASN A 37 6.65 -16.52 -7.71
N PHE A 38 6.76 -15.90 -6.52
CA PHE A 38 7.98 -15.27 -6.06
C PHE A 38 8.18 -15.47 -4.56
N THR A 39 9.40 -15.27 -4.09
CA THR A 39 9.76 -15.26 -2.67
C THR A 39 10.28 -13.89 -2.25
N ILE A 40 10.14 -13.59 -0.96
CA ILE A 40 10.58 -12.33 -0.37
C ILE A 40 11.53 -12.64 0.77
N HIS A 41 12.65 -11.89 0.82
CA HIS A 41 13.59 -11.88 1.92
C HIS A 41 13.94 -10.45 2.27
N GLY A 42 13.76 -10.07 3.52
CA GLY A 42 14.06 -8.74 4.03
C GLY A 42 14.86 -8.81 5.32
N GLY A 43 15.51 -7.71 5.64
CA GLY A 43 16.21 -7.49 6.89
C GLY A 43 15.28 -7.01 8.01
N ALA A 44 15.86 -6.18 8.87
CA ALA A 44 15.13 -5.54 9.97
C ALA A 44 13.97 -4.69 9.47
N SER A 45 12.91 -4.67 10.26
CA SER A 45 11.73 -3.85 10.02
C SER A 45 11.34 -3.10 11.30
N THR A 46 10.71 -1.94 11.12
CA THR A 46 10.17 -1.16 12.22
C THR A 46 8.79 -0.64 11.84
N LEU A 47 7.82 -0.86 12.71
CA LEU A 47 6.55 -0.14 12.69
C LEU A 47 6.67 0.99 13.71
N SER A 48 6.68 2.23 13.26
CA SER A 48 6.63 3.41 14.14
C SER A 48 5.22 3.98 14.16
N ARG A 49 4.85 4.63 15.27
CA ARG A 49 3.54 5.26 15.49
C ARG A 49 3.69 6.68 15.95
N VAL A 50 2.80 7.55 15.56
CA VAL A 50 2.66 8.88 16.20
C VAL A 50 2.30 8.66 17.66
N GLY A 51 3.03 9.31 18.58
CA GLY A 51 2.84 9.13 20.02
C GLY A 51 3.55 7.92 20.63
N GLY A 52 4.29 7.12 19.84
CA GLY A 52 5.07 5.98 20.33
C GLY A 52 4.32 4.64 20.29
N GLY A 53 4.93 3.60 20.85
CA GLY A 53 4.32 2.25 20.94
C GLY A 53 4.48 1.41 19.66
N GLY A 54 5.46 1.68 18.83
CA GLY A 54 5.79 0.88 17.65
C GLY A 54 6.45 -0.46 17.99
N THR A 55 6.74 -1.26 16.96
CA THR A 55 7.38 -2.57 17.10
C THR A 55 8.57 -2.70 16.16
N THR A 56 9.52 -3.57 16.48
CA THR A 56 10.69 -3.87 15.67
C THR A 56 10.73 -5.35 15.33
N GLY A 57 11.19 -5.69 14.12
CA GLY A 57 11.45 -7.06 13.68
C GLY A 57 12.90 -7.18 13.20
N THR A 58 13.44 -8.39 13.20
CA THR A 58 14.85 -8.66 12.80
C THR A 58 14.96 -9.09 11.36
N THR A 59 14.02 -9.89 10.87
CA THR A 59 14.00 -10.37 9.48
C THR A 59 12.57 -10.45 8.96
N THR A 60 12.41 -10.37 7.64
CA THR A 60 11.14 -10.53 6.97
C THR A 60 11.27 -11.61 5.90
N THR A 61 10.32 -12.51 5.85
CA THR A 61 10.17 -13.49 4.76
C THR A 61 8.78 -13.38 4.15
N GLY A 62 8.61 -13.91 2.97
CA GLY A 62 7.28 -13.93 2.34
C GLY A 62 7.25 -14.74 1.07
N THR A 63 6.04 -15.00 0.63
CA THR A 63 5.74 -15.60 -0.67
C THR A 63 4.61 -14.85 -1.32
N GLY A 64 4.59 -14.85 -2.63
CA GLY A 64 3.51 -14.23 -3.38
C GLY A 64 3.39 -14.80 -4.79
N LYS A 65 2.39 -14.33 -5.47
CA LYS A 65 2.10 -14.70 -6.84
C LYS A 65 1.61 -13.49 -7.62
N PHE A 66 2.19 -13.27 -8.77
CA PHE A 66 1.61 -12.36 -9.76
C PHE A 66 0.43 -13.04 -10.45
N GLU A 67 -0.69 -12.39 -10.50
CA GLU A 67 -1.88 -12.81 -11.26
C GLU A 67 -1.78 -12.38 -12.72
N ASN A 68 -1.14 -11.24 -12.93
CA ASN A 68 -0.80 -10.68 -14.24
C ASN A 68 0.51 -9.89 -14.14
N THR A 69 0.80 -9.01 -15.10
CA THR A 69 2.05 -8.23 -15.12
C THR A 69 2.06 -7.03 -14.18
N THR A 70 0.94 -6.70 -13.53
CA THR A 70 0.79 -5.50 -12.69
C THR A 70 0.27 -5.78 -11.29
N THR A 71 -0.42 -6.89 -11.09
CA THR A 71 -1.11 -7.20 -9.82
C THR A 71 -0.84 -8.61 -9.35
N GLY A 72 -1.04 -8.84 -8.08
CA GLY A 72 -0.93 -10.15 -7.48
C GLY A 72 -1.26 -10.14 -5.98
N THR A 73 -0.83 -11.19 -5.31
CA THR A 73 -1.03 -11.37 -3.88
C THR A 73 0.27 -11.70 -3.18
N VAL A 74 0.38 -11.32 -1.91
CA VAL A 74 1.56 -11.54 -1.07
C VAL A 74 1.16 -11.88 0.37
N THR A 75 1.93 -12.75 1.00
CA THR A 75 1.88 -13.00 2.45
C THR A 75 3.26 -12.74 3.01
N LEU A 76 3.33 -11.95 4.08
CA LEU A 76 4.58 -11.56 4.74
C LEU A 76 4.62 -12.15 6.15
N THR A 77 5.81 -12.55 6.56
CA THR A 77 6.09 -13.01 7.93
C THR A 77 7.30 -12.25 8.46
N PHE A 78 7.08 -11.56 9.57
CA PHE A 78 8.11 -10.82 10.31
C PHE A 78 8.57 -11.66 11.48
N HIS A 79 9.89 -11.78 11.67
CA HIS A 79 10.50 -12.58 12.72
C HIS A 79 11.23 -11.69 13.72
N GLY A 80 11.37 -12.19 14.94
CA GLY A 80 12.00 -11.47 16.04
C GLY A 80 11.25 -10.20 16.42
N VAL A 81 9.91 -10.19 16.24
CA VAL A 81 9.09 -9.00 16.50
C VAL A 81 8.98 -8.75 17.99
N LYS A 82 9.32 -7.52 18.39
CA LYS A 82 9.30 -7.06 19.78
C LYS A 82 8.60 -5.72 19.90
N ASP A 83 7.95 -5.52 21.02
CA ASP A 83 7.44 -4.22 21.45
C ASP A 83 8.56 -3.31 22.01
N PRO A 84 8.29 -2.03 22.29
CA PRO A 84 9.29 -1.08 22.78
C PRO A 84 9.94 -1.46 24.12
N PHE A 85 9.30 -2.35 24.88
CA PHE A 85 9.77 -2.83 26.17
C PHE A 85 10.51 -4.18 26.08
N GLY A 86 10.72 -4.68 24.85
CA GLY A 86 11.43 -5.95 24.58
C GLY A 86 10.53 -7.19 24.63
N GLY A 87 9.24 -7.03 24.87
CA GLY A 87 8.27 -8.13 24.86
C GLY A 87 8.07 -8.70 23.47
N SER A 88 8.00 -10.03 23.37
CA SER A 88 7.73 -10.68 22.07
C SER A 88 6.30 -10.42 21.60
N CYS A 89 6.13 -10.24 20.30
CA CYS A 89 4.86 -10.08 19.63
C CYS A 89 4.58 -11.27 18.71
N ASN A 90 3.34 -11.72 18.61
CA ASN A 90 2.97 -12.78 17.66
C ASN A 90 1.54 -12.66 17.17
N SER A 91 1.30 -13.04 15.92
CA SER A 91 -0.05 -13.25 15.40
C SER A 91 -0.65 -14.54 15.97
N THR A 92 -1.97 -14.65 15.96
CA THR A 92 -2.69 -15.86 16.41
C THR A 92 -2.16 -17.11 15.68
N GLY A 93 -1.81 -18.13 16.44
CA GLY A 93 -1.28 -19.39 15.92
C GLY A 93 0.19 -19.37 15.53
N GLN A 94 0.89 -18.25 15.69
CA GLN A 94 2.32 -18.12 15.41
C GLN A 94 3.17 -18.24 16.68
N ALA A 95 4.41 -18.66 16.52
CA ALA A 95 5.40 -18.69 17.60
C ALA A 95 5.70 -17.27 18.12
N ALA A 96 6.15 -17.16 19.36
CA ALA A 96 6.58 -15.90 19.96
C ALA A 96 7.63 -15.20 19.10
N GLY A 97 7.44 -13.91 18.86
CA GLY A 97 8.29 -13.12 17.96
C GLY A 97 7.98 -13.29 16.48
N THR A 98 6.91 -13.99 16.10
CA THR A 98 6.51 -14.17 14.70
C THR A 98 5.16 -13.51 14.42
N VAL A 99 5.15 -12.58 13.48
CA VAL A 99 3.96 -11.85 13.03
C VAL A 99 3.74 -12.12 11.55
N ALA A 100 2.63 -12.76 11.20
CA ALA A 100 2.26 -13.08 9.82
C ALA A 100 1.04 -12.27 9.38
N THR A 101 1.11 -11.68 8.18
CA THR A 101 -0.03 -11.00 7.56
C THR A 101 -1.06 -11.99 7.04
N THR A 102 -2.26 -11.53 6.78
CA THR A 102 -3.17 -12.21 5.85
C THR A 102 -2.57 -12.19 4.44
N THR A 103 -3.20 -12.88 3.50
CA THR A 103 -2.88 -12.70 2.07
C THR A 103 -3.37 -11.34 1.62
N LEU A 104 -2.45 -10.52 1.14
CA LEU A 104 -2.66 -9.12 0.79
C LEU A 104 -2.56 -8.92 -0.74
N PRO A 105 -3.51 -8.25 -1.37
CA PRO A 105 -3.36 -7.79 -2.75
C PRO A 105 -2.23 -6.79 -2.89
N PHE A 106 -1.57 -6.78 -4.03
CA PHE A 106 -0.63 -5.73 -4.39
C PHE A 106 -0.79 -5.27 -5.83
N HIS A 107 -0.32 -4.05 -6.11
CA HIS A 107 -0.29 -3.42 -7.43
C HIS A 107 1.07 -2.79 -7.69
N LEU A 108 1.60 -2.95 -8.90
CA LEU A 108 2.70 -2.13 -9.37
C LEU A 108 2.15 -0.77 -9.80
N VAL A 109 2.75 0.30 -9.31
CA VAL A 109 2.29 1.68 -9.50
C VAL A 109 3.46 2.59 -9.88
N MET A 110 3.16 3.79 -10.38
CA MET A 110 4.15 4.83 -10.59
C MET A 110 4.05 5.88 -9.49
N LEU A 111 5.10 6.05 -8.71
CA LEU A 111 5.22 7.09 -7.68
C LEU A 111 5.58 8.46 -8.26
N GLY A 112 5.99 8.49 -9.50
CA GLY A 112 6.40 9.66 -10.28
C GLY A 112 7.08 9.23 -11.56
N THR A 113 7.56 10.17 -12.35
CA THR A 113 8.25 9.86 -13.62
C THR A 113 9.44 8.94 -13.37
N HIS A 114 9.42 7.76 -13.98
CA HIS A 114 10.45 6.70 -13.84
C HIS A 114 10.70 6.22 -12.39
N LYS A 115 9.74 6.41 -11.49
CA LYS A 115 9.79 5.90 -10.12
C LYS A 115 8.73 4.84 -9.90
N PRO A 116 9.04 3.57 -10.13
CA PRO A 116 8.11 2.48 -9.89
C PRO A 116 7.93 2.24 -8.38
N GLY A 117 6.75 1.79 -8.02
CA GLY A 117 6.40 1.47 -6.64
C GLY A 117 5.56 0.21 -6.54
N LEU A 118 5.45 -0.27 -5.33
CA LEU A 118 4.60 -1.38 -4.92
C LEU A 118 3.56 -0.84 -3.93
N LEU A 119 2.30 -0.90 -4.31
CA LEU A 119 1.18 -0.64 -3.41
C LEU A 119 0.69 -1.99 -2.87
N ILE A 120 0.76 -2.18 -1.56
CA ILE A 120 0.15 -3.32 -0.87
C ILE A 120 -1.15 -2.81 -0.25
N THR A 121 -2.25 -3.54 -0.47
CA THR A 121 -3.58 -3.17 0.04
C THR A 121 -4.15 -4.27 0.94
N SER A 122 -5.14 -3.91 1.75
CA SER A 122 -6.04 -4.87 2.40
C SER A 122 -7.45 -4.70 1.85
N ALA A 123 -8.31 -5.70 2.02
CA ALA A 123 -9.73 -5.52 1.76
C ALA A 123 -10.31 -4.45 2.70
N ALA A 124 -11.28 -3.67 2.22
CA ALA A 124 -11.92 -2.62 2.99
C ALA A 124 -12.42 -3.14 4.35
N GLY A 125 -12.08 -2.44 5.43
CA GLY A 125 -12.42 -2.83 6.80
C GLY A 125 -11.57 -3.96 7.39
N ASN A 126 -10.58 -4.48 6.65
CA ASN A 126 -9.65 -5.51 7.14
C ASN A 126 -8.29 -4.91 7.51
N HIS A 127 -7.64 -5.55 8.47
CA HIS A 127 -6.27 -5.21 8.82
C HIS A 127 -5.27 -5.96 7.93
N PHE A 128 -4.10 -5.36 7.69
CA PHE A 128 -2.96 -6.08 7.13
C PHE A 128 -2.54 -7.23 8.03
N VAL A 129 -2.55 -6.93 9.32
CA VAL A 129 -2.18 -7.88 10.37
C VAL A 129 -2.74 -7.44 11.71
N THR A 130 -3.09 -8.42 12.55
CA THR A 130 -3.35 -8.26 13.98
C THR A 130 -2.45 -9.19 14.76
N TYR A 131 -1.81 -8.68 15.80
CA TYR A 131 -0.91 -9.45 16.64
C TYR A 131 -0.95 -8.96 18.08
N ASN A 132 -0.52 -9.82 19.00
CA ASN A 132 -0.45 -9.53 20.42
C ASN A 132 1.00 -9.41 20.88
N CYS A 133 1.30 -8.40 21.66
CA CYS A 133 2.59 -8.16 22.28
C CYS A 133 2.49 -8.30 23.79
N LEU A 134 3.56 -8.76 24.41
CA LEU A 134 3.58 -9.09 25.84
C LEU A 134 3.23 -7.87 26.72
N PHE A 135 3.75 -6.69 26.41
CA PHE A 135 3.60 -5.52 27.28
C PHE A 135 2.61 -4.47 26.75
N ILE A 136 2.46 -4.34 25.43
CA ILE A 136 1.56 -3.32 24.86
C ILE A 136 0.18 -3.88 24.47
N GLY A 137 0.01 -5.20 24.51
CA GLY A 137 -1.24 -5.86 24.17
C GLY A 137 -1.48 -6.03 22.67
N SER A 138 -2.73 -6.03 22.26
CA SER A 138 -3.14 -6.26 20.86
C SER A 138 -2.83 -5.05 20.00
N VAL A 139 -2.20 -5.29 18.86
CA VAL A 139 -1.91 -4.29 17.81
C VAL A 139 -2.61 -4.70 16.52
N ALA A 140 -3.39 -3.80 15.96
CA ALA A 140 -3.98 -3.97 14.63
C ALA A 140 -3.39 -2.92 13.69
N VAL A 141 -2.88 -3.36 12.53
CA VAL A 141 -2.28 -2.50 11.51
C VAL A 141 -3.18 -2.48 10.29
N SER A 142 -3.59 -1.30 9.87
CA SER A 142 -4.43 -1.05 8.72
C SER A 142 -3.85 0.05 7.84
N GLY A 143 -4.42 0.27 6.67
CA GLY A 143 -4.18 1.46 5.88
C GLY A 143 -5.10 2.61 6.30
N ASN A 144 -5.11 3.66 5.50
CA ASN A 144 -6.04 4.77 5.68
C ASN A 144 -7.44 4.34 5.20
N PRO A 145 -8.51 4.53 5.98
CA PRO A 145 -9.86 4.19 5.54
C PRO A 145 -10.23 4.87 4.22
N ALA A 146 -10.97 4.18 3.38
CA ALA A 146 -11.47 4.75 2.13
C ALA A 146 -12.25 6.04 2.43
N GLY A 147 -11.85 7.15 1.83
CA GLY A 147 -12.52 8.46 1.97
C GLY A 147 -11.89 9.43 2.97
N GLU A 148 -10.88 9.05 3.76
CA GLU A 148 -10.18 9.97 4.68
C GLU A 148 -8.85 10.53 4.10
N GLY A 149 -8.73 10.63 2.80
CA GLY A 149 -7.59 11.29 2.14
C GLY A 149 -8.06 11.98 0.87
N GLU A 150 -7.68 13.24 0.66
CA GLU A 150 -7.95 13.90 -0.62
C GLU A 150 -7.36 13.05 -1.75
N GLY A 151 -8.22 12.55 -2.65
CA GLY A 151 -7.82 11.80 -3.84
C GLY A 151 -7.87 10.28 -3.73
N ASN A 152 -8.37 9.70 -2.65
CA ASN A 152 -8.59 8.25 -2.59
C ASN A 152 -9.94 7.91 -3.25
N PRO A 153 -10.00 7.29 -4.44
CA PRO A 153 -11.25 6.93 -5.08
C PRO A 153 -12.09 6.04 -4.18
N ALA A 154 -13.38 6.30 -4.10
CA ALA A 154 -14.31 5.45 -3.36
C ALA A 154 -14.18 3.99 -3.83
N GLY A 155 -13.90 3.07 -2.91
CA GLY A 155 -13.73 1.64 -3.19
C GLY A 155 -12.29 1.15 -3.36
N GLN A 156 -11.28 2.02 -3.28
CA GLN A 156 -9.90 1.58 -3.12
C GLN A 156 -9.63 1.24 -1.65
N GLY A 157 -9.13 0.04 -1.42
CA GLY A 157 -8.80 -0.47 -0.09
C GLY A 157 -7.67 0.32 0.57
N GLU A 158 -7.53 0.11 1.86
CA GLU A 158 -6.42 0.60 2.67
C GLU A 158 -5.09 0.10 2.11
N GLY A 159 -4.02 0.93 2.10
CA GLY A 159 -2.77 0.57 1.46
C GLY A 159 -1.53 1.16 2.10
N VAL A 160 -0.39 0.60 1.73
CA VAL A 160 0.95 1.13 2.01
C VAL A 160 1.79 1.11 0.74
N LEU A 161 2.55 2.18 0.51
CA LEU A 161 3.42 2.33 -0.65
C LEU A 161 4.88 2.07 -0.30
N GLY A 162 5.54 1.23 -1.11
CA GLY A 162 6.98 1.06 -1.14
C GLY A 162 7.56 1.50 -2.48
N GLU A 163 8.78 2.01 -2.48
CA GLU A 163 9.53 2.34 -3.70
C GLU A 163 10.28 1.11 -4.20
N ILE A 164 10.19 0.79 -5.49
CA ILE A 164 11.05 -0.22 -6.12
C ILE A 164 12.37 0.48 -6.47
N THR A 165 13.42 0.17 -5.71
CA THR A 165 14.74 0.81 -5.83
C THR A 165 15.65 0.08 -6.82
N SER A 166 15.32 -1.16 -7.18
CA SER A 166 15.98 -2.01 -8.18
C SER A 166 14.99 -3.08 -8.67
N PRO A 167 14.99 -3.48 -9.97
CA PRO A 167 15.77 -2.89 -11.06
C PRO A 167 15.26 -1.50 -11.46
N THR A 168 16.06 -0.79 -12.24
CA THR A 168 15.61 0.44 -12.90
C THR A 168 14.68 0.12 -14.07
N CYS A 169 13.83 1.06 -14.44
CA CYS A 169 12.95 0.92 -15.58
C CYS A 169 13.70 0.52 -16.86
N GLY A 170 13.15 -0.40 -17.63
CA GLY A 170 13.75 -0.94 -18.84
C GLY A 170 14.79 -2.05 -18.60
N THR A 171 15.05 -2.44 -17.36
CA THR A 171 16.05 -3.46 -17.02
C THR A 171 15.37 -4.79 -16.65
N ALA A 172 15.87 -5.88 -17.24
CA ALA A 172 15.48 -7.24 -16.86
C ALA A 172 16.25 -7.68 -15.63
N ALA A 173 15.56 -8.31 -14.67
CA ALA A 173 16.19 -8.80 -13.45
C ALA A 173 15.42 -9.98 -12.85
N SER A 174 16.16 -10.91 -12.23
CA SER A 174 15.57 -12.00 -11.44
C SER A 174 15.17 -11.56 -10.03
N GLU A 175 15.54 -10.35 -9.63
CA GLU A 175 15.27 -9.80 -8.30
C GLU A 175 14.82 -8.35 -8.40
N ALA A 176 13.91 -7.96 -7.49
CA ALA A 176 13.55 -6.57 -7.27
C ALA A 176 13.74 -6.20 -5.79
N LYS A 177 14.22 -4.98 -5.52
CA LYS A 177 14.30 -4.45 -4.16
C LYS A 177 13.18 -3.44 -3.96
N VAL A 178 12.46 -3.61 -2.87
CA VAL A 178 11.38 -2.71 -2.44
C VAL A 178 11.73 -2.12 -1.08
N LYS A 179 11.63 -0.81 -0.97
CA LYS A 179 11.91 -0.07 0.25
C LYS A 179 10.66 0.67 0.71
N PHE A 180 10.26 0.40 1.93
CA PHE A 180 9.28 1.17 2.68
C PHE A 180 10.04 2.11 3.60
N THR A 181 9.83 3.39 3.48
CA THR A 181 10.53 4.38 4.31
C THR A 181 9.53 5.05 5.24
N GLY A 182 9.80 4.99 6.54
CA GLY A 182 8.95 5.61 7.52
C GLY A 182 9.66 5.85 8.84
N ALA A 183 9.32 6.96 9.49
CA ALA A 183 9.84 7.32 10.80
C ALA A 183 8.79 8.10 11.59
N ASN A 184 8.74 7.92 12.91
CA ASN A 184 7.86 8.66 13.81
C ASN A 184 6.37 8.65 13.39
N GLY A 185 5.93 7.54 12.80
CA GLY A 185 4.56 7.39 12.30
C GLY A 185 4.30 8.02 10.93
N ILE A 186 5.29 8.61 10.27
CA ILE A 186 5.15 9.22 8.94
C ILE A 186 5.73 8.28 7.89
N GLN A 187 4.89 7.82 6.96
CA GLN A 187 5.27 6.99 5.82
C GLN A 187 5.69 7.85 4.64
N THR A 188 6.70 7.42 3.88
CA THR A 188 7.14 8.06 2.63
C THR A 188 7.54 6.98 1.61
N PRO A 189 7.03 7.00 0.36
CA PRO A 189 6.00 7.91 -0.17
C PRO A 189 4.61 7.61 0.39
N THR A 190 3.72 8.59 0.34
CA THR A 190 2.31 8.44 0.71
C THR A 190 1.38 8.47 -0.49
N ALA A 191 1.85 9.00 -1.63
CA ALA A 191 1.02 9.26 -2.79
C ALA A 191 1.61 8.65 -4.07
N TYR A 192 0.73 8.25 -4.96
CA TYR A 192 0.99 8.00 -6.38
C TYR A 192 -0.15 8.62 -7.20
N THR A 193 -0.07 8.58 -8.52
CA THR A 193 -1.08 9.19 -9.42
C THR A 193 -2.52 8.67 -9.24
N GLY A 194 -2.78 7.76 -8.32
CA GLY A 194 -4.09 7.17 -8.05
C GLY A 194 -4.61 7.38 -6.63
N GLY A 195 -3.91 8.05 -5.74
CA GLY A 195 -4.39 8.29 -4.38
C GLY A 195 -3.31 8.44 -3.32
N ASN A 196 -3.74 8.73 -2.10
CA ASN A 196 -2.90 8.82 -0.91
C ASN A 196 -3.10 7.60 -0.02
N TYR A 197 -2.01 6.99 0.41
CA TYR A 197 -1.99 5.79 1.26
C TYR A 197 -1.12 6.03 2.48
N THR A 198 -1.69 5.87 3.65
CA THR A 198 -0.98 5.98 4.92
C THR A 198 -1.28 4.77 5.78
N LEU A 199 -0.25 4.27 6.46
CA LEU A 199 -0.43 3.25 7.49
C LEU A 199 -1.07 3.86 8.73
N ARG A 200 -1.92 3.06 9.36
CA ARG A 200 -2.49 3.32 10.69
C ARG A 200 -2.35 2.10 11.57
N SER A 201 -2.28 2.29 12.86
CA SER A 201 -2.36 1.19 13.80
C SER A 201 -3.10 1.60 15.07
N SER A 202 -3.78 0.63 15.67
CA SER A 202 -4.41 0.77 16.99
C SER A 202 -3.78 -0.19 17.98
N ILE A 203 -3.82 0.17 19.25
CA ILE A 203 -3.43 -0.70 20.37
C ILE A 203 -4.67 -0.95 21.22
N ASN A 204 -4.93 -2.22 21.55
CA ASN A 204 -6.06 -2.65 22.40
C ASN A 204 -7.43 -2.12 21.92
N GLY A 205 -7.64 -2.05 20.61
CA GLY A 205 -8.88 -1.54 20.04
C GLY A 205 -9.10 -0.03 20.20
N GLY A 206 -8.07 0.70 20.61
CA GLY A 206 -8.12 2.18 20.68
C GLY A 206 -8.19 2.84 19.32
N THR A 207 -8.32 4.15 19.30
CA THR A 207 -8.36 4.94 18.05
C THR A 207 -7.12 4.69 17.21
N PRO A 208 -7.25 4.33 15.92
CA PRO A 208 -6.11 4.19 15.01
C PRO A 208 -5.35 5.50 14.86
N VAL A 209 -4.04 5.47 15.05
CA VAL A 209 -3.14 6.60 14.83
C VAL A 209 -2.28 6.36 13.61
N GLN A 210 -1.79 7.45 13.02
CA GLN A 210 -0.87 7.37 11.89
C GLN A 210 0.38 6.58 12.27
N SER A 211 0.78 5.71 11.37
CA SER A 211 1.89 4.79 11.55
C SER A 211 2.71 4.68 10.28
N ALA A 212 3.93 4.20 10.42
CA ALA A 212 4.82 4.03 9.29
C ALA A 212 5.67 2.77 9.44
N MET A 213 5.90 2.09 8.32
CA MET A 213 6.81 0.97 8.24
C MET A 213 8.13 1.44 7.63
N ASN A 214 9.23 1.03 8.26
CA ASN A 214 10.57 1.13 7.68
C ASN A 214 11.09 -0.28 7.48
N ALA A 215 11.29 -0.69 6.23
CA ALA A 215 11.74 -2.03 5.87
C ALA A 215 12.30 -2.03 4.44
N GLU A 216 13.25 -2.91 4.18
CA GLU A 216 13.72 -3.20 2.83
C GLU A 216 13.66 -4.71 2.60
N ALA A 217 13.17 -5.10 1.43
CA ALA A 217 13.04 -6.49 1.05
C ALA A 217 13.44 -6.72 -0.40
N THR A 218 14.00 -7.89 -0.67
CA THR A 218 14.28 -8.40 -2.01
C THR A 218 13.21 -9.40 -2.41
N ILE A 219 12.58 -9.17 -3.56
CA ILE A 219 11.64 -10.08 -4.21
C ILE A 219 12.45 -10.87 -5.23
N LYS A 220 12.39 -12.21 -5.18
CA LYS A 220 13.07 -13.11 -6.13
C LYS A 220 12.04 -13.75 -7.04
N PHE A 221 12.24 -13.56 -8.34
CA PHE A 221 11.40 -14.14 -9.39
C PHE A 221 12.01 -15.45 -9.90
N GLY A 222 11.16 -16.35 -10.41
CA GLY A 222 11.61 -17.56 -11.11
C GLY A 222 12.07 -17.32 -12.55
N VAL A 223 11.87 -16.11 -13.06
CA VAL A 223 12.21 -15.65 -14.42
C VAL A 223 12.83 -14.24 -14.32
N ASN A 224 13.31 -13.69 -15.44
CA ASN A 224 13.89 -12.35 -15.51
C ASN A 224 12.93 -11.37 -16.22
N PRO A 225 11.87 -10.89 -15.58
CA PRO A 225 11.00 -9.88 -16.20
C PRO A 225 11.72 -8.55 -16.34
N THR A 226 11.38 -7.77 -17.38
CA THR A 226 11.79 -6.37 -17.48
C THR A 226 10.75 -5.49 -16.79
N LEU A 227 11.19 -4.60 -15.92
CA LEU A 227 10.33 -3.59 -15.31
C LEU A 227 10.10 -2.45 -16.30
N ILE A 228 8.86 -2.25 -16.73
CA ILE A 228 8.46 -1.22 -17.69
C ILE A 228 7.75 -0.10 -16.92
N CYS A 229 8.19 1.14 -17.17
CA CYS A 229 7.65 2.34 -16.56
C CYS A 229 7.26 3.30 -17.69
N THR A 230 6.01 3.41 -17.98
CA THR A 230 5.48 4.24 -19.08
C THR A 230 4.70 5.42 -18.52
#